data_54195993f901032295ed21559ddb5258
#
_entry.id   54195993f901032295ed21559ddb5258
#
_cell.length_a   1.000
_cell.length_b   1.000
_cell.length_c   1.000
_cell.angle_alpha   90.00
_cell.angle_beta   90.00
_cell.angle_gamma   90.00
#
_symmetry.space_group_name_H-M   'P 1'
#
loop_
_entity.id
_entity.type
_entity.pdbx_description
1 polymer ?
#
loop_
_entity_poly.entity_id
_entity_poly.type
_entity_poly.pdbx_seq_one_letter_code
_entity_poly.pdbx_strand_id
1 'polypeptide(L)'
;VVRTILPALRLFLLNLLRPVTELIGKVHMPFSVKAITEDEVHEALNLALPGMVFATRTRGQLDNLPIPGFWCHNATVEDSWHVVEATGEGVLSNGIFNFLLKKDYAVLLRPRFATVEQMAAAAAFIKDQIGAGYDYNFLDVVETEQEIKTSVVKDRRFYCSKLPWAAYRSVCGPDIPFTTRETLGVQTVVPSDYVNATKLWEVVWASSLAKPLLPKT
;
A
#
# COMPACT_ATOMS: atom_id res chain seq x y z
N VAL A 1 13.09 3.79 -31.07
CA VAL A 1 11.75 4.31 -31.41
C VAL A 1 10.64 3.49 -30.76
N VAL A 2 10.68 2.14 -30.78
CA VAL A 2 9.63 1.28 -30.16
C VAL A 2 9.62 1.42 -28.63
N ARG A 3 10.77 1.58 -27.96
CA ARG A 3 10.87 1.72 -26.49
C ARG A 3 10.23 3.01 -25.94
N THR A 4 10.10 4.04 -26.75
CA THR A 4 9.51 5.35 -26.34
C THR A 4 8.01 5.44 -26.63
N ILE A 5 7.48 4.65 -27.56
CA ILE A 5 6.06 4.68 -27.94
C ILE A 5 5.19 3.90 -26.94
N LEU A 6 5.69 2.79 -26.39
CA LEU A 6 4.93 1.99 -25.41
C LEU A 6 4.55 2.75 -24.12
N PRO A 7 5.46 3.50 -23.48
CA PRO A 7 5.10 4.30 -22.30
C PRO A 7 4.07 5.39 -22.61
N ALA A 8 4.21 6.09 -23.72
CA ALA A 8 3.29 7.16 -24.12
C ALA A 8 1.88 6.61 -24.45
N LEU A 9 1.79 5.48 -25.15
CA LEU A 9 0.52 4.81 -25.44
C LEU A 9 -0.13 4.29 -24.16
N ARG A 10 0.65 3.74 -23.22
CA ARG A 10 0.19 3.31 -21.90
C ARG A 10 -0.39 4.48 -21.11
N LEU A 11 0.34 5.60 -21.04
CA LEU A 11 -0.12 6.82 -20.35
C LEU A 11 -1.44 7.33 -20.94
N PHE A 12 -1.54 7.34 -22.27
CA PHE A 12 -2.77 7.72 -22.97
C PHE A 12 -3.94 6.79 -22.62
N LEU A 13 -3.74 5.47 -22.65
CA LEU A 13 -4.78 4.48 -22.30
C LEU A 13 -5.18 4.57 -20.83
N LEU A 14 -4.22 4.75 -19.90
CA LEU A 14 -4.50 4.90 -18.48
C LEU A 14 -5.28 6.19 -18.20
N ASN A 15 -4.92 7.30 -18.84
CA ASN A 15 -5.66 8.54 -18.72
C ASN A 15 -7.08 8.46 -19.33
N LEU A 16 -7.24 7.73 -20.42
CA LEU A 16 -8.55 7.47 -21.03
C LEU A 16 -9.44 6.59 -20.13
N LEU A 17 -8.86 5.63 -19.44
CA LEU A 17 -9.58 4.72 -18.54
C LEU A 17 -9.77 5.29 -17.12
N ARG A 18 -9.07 6.36 -16.77
CA ARG A 18 -9.13 6.99 -15.45
C ARG A 18 -10.54 7.27 -14.95
N PRO A 19 -11.45 7.94 -15.69
CA PRO A 19 -12.81 8.19 -15.21
C PRO A 19 -13.59 6.89 -15.00
N VAL A 20 -13.30 5.84 -15.75
CA VAL A 20 -13.90 4.52 -15.59
C VAL A 20 -13.40 3.84 -14.33
N THR A 21 -12.08 3.89 -14.05
CA THR A 21 -11.49 3.31 -12.83
C THR A 21 -11.93 4.07 -11.57
N GLU A 22 -12.07 5.40 -11.62
CA GLU A 22 -12.63 6.21 -10.53
C GLU A 22 -14.11 5.87 -10.24
N LEU A 23 -14.89 5.60 -11.28
CA LEU A 23 -16.29 5.19 -11.14
C LEU A 23 -16.41 3.77 -10.59
N ILE A 24 -15.60 2.84 -11.10
CA ILE A 24 -15.56 1.43 -10.68
C ILE A 24 -15.12 1.31 -9.20
N GLY A 25 -14.15 2.11 -8.75
CA GLY A 25 -13.69 2.14 -7.35
C GLY A 25 -14.77 2.56 -6.36
N LYS A 26 -15.85 3.22 -6.81
CA LYS A 26 -17.00 3.61 -5.99
C LYS A 26 -18.12 2.56 -5.96
N VAL A 27 -18.06 1.54 -6.82
CA VAL A 27 -19.09 0.49 -6.87
C VAL A 27 -18.75 -0.59 -5.84
N HIS A 28 -19.53 -0.63 -4.76
CA HIS A 28 -19.48 -1.69 -3.75
C HIS A 28 -20.60 -2.70 -4.05
N MET A 29 -20.21 -3.94 -4.28
CA MET A 29 -21.19 -5.02 -4.36
C MET A 29 -21.73 -5.34 -2.95
N PRO A 30 -23.06 -5.49 -2.75
CA PRO A 30 -23.67 -5.58 -1.42
C PRO A 30 -23.42 -6.90 -0.66
N PHE A 31 -22.47 -7.72 -1.09
CA PHE A 31 -22.22 -9.05 -0.54
C PHE A 31 -21.07 -9.16 0.46
N SER A 32 -20.50 -8.04 0.93
CA SER A 32 -19.45 -8.12 1.95
C SER A 32 -20.08 -8.29 3.35
N VAL A 33 -20.14 -9.50 3.85
CA VAL A 33 -20.20 -9.72 5.28
C VAL A 33 -18.90 -9.17 5.85
N LYS A 34 -18.96 -8.14 6.68
CA LYS A 34 -17.79 -7.64 7.42
C LYS A 34 -17.17 -8.82 8.15
N ALA A 35 -15.94 -9.15 7.83
CA ALA A 35 -15.33 -10.38 8.32
C ALA A 35 -14.35 -10.16 9.46
N ILE A 36 -13.84 -8.93 9.63
CA ILE A 36 -12.96 -8.58 10.76
C ILE A 36 -13.85 -8.08 11.91
N THR A 37 -13.74 -8.75 13.05
CA THR A 37 -14.50 -8.42 14.28
C THR A 37 -13.82 -7.31 15.07
N GLU A 38 -14.54 -6.67 15.99
CA GLU A 38 -13.98 -5.66 16.89
C GLU A 38 -12.87 -6.25 17.79
N ASP A 39 -13.02 -7.49 18.24
CA ASP A 39 -11.97 -8.18 19.03
C ASP A 39 -10.70 -8.35 18.22
N GLU A 40 -10.81 -8.76 16.96
CA GLU A 40 -9.66 -8.86 16.05
C GLU A 40 -8.98 -7.50 15.79
N VAL A 41 -9.79 -6.41 15.73
CA VAL A 41 -9.23 -5.06 15.61
C VAL A 41 -8.47 -4.68 16.88
N HIS A 42 -8.99 -4.99 18.07
CA HIS A 42 -8.30 -4.74 19.33
C HIS A 42 -6.99 -5.55 19.45
N GLU A 43 -6.99 -6.81 19.00
CA GLU A 43 -5.75 -7.60 18.90
C GLU A 43 -4.70 -6.92 18.00
N ALA A 44 -5.12 -6.46 16.82
CA ALA A 44 -4.23 -5.76 15.89
C ALA A 44 -3.68 -4.46 16.46
N LEU A 45 -4.53 -3.65 17.11
CA LEU A 45 -4.15 -2.39 17.77
C LEU A 45 -3.08 -2.60 18.86
N ASN A 46 -3.21 -3.65 19.66
CA ASN A 46 -2.24 -3.97 20.72
C ASN A 46 -0.85 -4.35 20.17
N LEU A 47 -0.76 -4.75 18.91
CA LEU A 47 0.49 -5.18 18.26
C LEU A 47 1.04 -4.14 17.30
N ALA A 48 0.23 -3.16 16.90
CA ALA A 48 0.58 -2.16 15.92
C ALA A 48 1.64 -1.18 16.46
N LEU A 49 2.78 -1.11 15.77
CA LEU A 49 3.83 -0.13 16.05
C LEU A 49 4.01 0.78 14.84
N PRO A 50 4.40 2.06 15.05
CA PRO A 50 4.67 2.99 13.96
C PRO A 50 5.62 2.39 12.91
N GLY A 51 5.30 2.57 11.64
CA GLY A 51 6.05 2.02 10.51
C GLY A 51 5.62 0.61 10.07
N MET A 52 4.91 -0.17 10.89
CA MET A 52 4.33 -1.44 10.43
C MET A 52 3.33 -1.21 9.30
N VAL A 53 3.14 -2.21 8.46
CA VAL A 53 2.29 -2.11 7.26
C VAL A 53 1.15 -3.10 7.34
N PHE A 54 -0.07 -2.62 7.21
CA PHE A 54 -1.22 -3.49 6.93
C PHE A 54 -1.26 -3.81 5.44
N ALA A 55 -1.43 -5.09 5.10
CA ALA A 55 -1.87 -5.52 3.78
C ALA A 55 -3.31 -6.05 3.91
N THR A 56 -4.21 -5.53 3.08
CA THR A 56 -5.65 -5.78 3.22
C THR A 56 -6.32 -6.13 1.90
N ARG A 57 -7.53 -6.73 2.02
CA ARG A 57 -8.45 -6.93 0.93
C ARG A 57 -9.89 -6.77 1.39
N THR A 58 -10.71 -6.13 0.57
CA THR A 58 -12.18 -6.07 0.73
C THR A 58 -12.81 -6.82 -0.43
N ARG A 59 -13.67 -7.81 -0.15
CA ARG A 59 -14.41 -8.56 -1.18
C ARG A 59 -15.38 -7.65 -1.93
N GLY A 60 -15.64 -7.98 -3.19
CA GLY A 60 -16.62 -7.26 -4.01
C GLY A 60 -16.22 -5.85 -4.44
N GLN A 61 -15.02 -5.39 -4.13
CA GLN A 61 -14.48 -4.16 -4.71
C GLN A 61 -13.91 -4.44 -6.10
N LEU A 62 -14.43 -3.77 -7.11
CA LEU A 62 -14.01 -3.94 -8.50
C LEU A 62 -12.61 -3.37 -8.77
N ASP A 63 -12.16 -2.42 -7.97
CA ASP A 63 -10.80 -1.86 -7.99
C ASP A 63 -9.71 -2.87 -7.61
N ASN A 64 -10.08 -4.00 -7.01
CA ASN A 64 -9.15 -5.11 -6.76
C ASN A 64 -8.71 -5.83 -8.04
N LEU A 65 -9.49 -5.76 -9.14
CA LEU A 65 -9.26 -6.54 -10.36
C LEU A 65 -7.92 -6.24 -11.06
N PRO A 66 -7.47 -4.98 -11.17
CA PRO A 66 -6.21 -4.68 -11.85
C PRO A 66 -4.97 -4.90 -10.97
N ILE A 67 -5.13 -5.19 -9.67
CA ILE A 67 -4.00 -5.32 -8.74
C ILE A 67 -3.53 -6.79 -8.70
N PRO A 68 -2.28 -7.08 -9.10
CA PRO A 68 -1.78 -8.45 -9.11
C PRO A 68 -1.69 -9.08 -7.72
N GLY A 69 -2.18 -10.32 -7.61
CA GLY A 69 -2.11 -11.09 -6.37
C GLY A 69 -3.37 -11.00 -5.52
N PHE A 70 -3.32 -11.58 -4.33
CA PHE A 70 -4.48 -11.61 -3.42
C PHE A 70 -4.67 -10.29 -2.69
N TRP A 71 -3.60 -9.73 -2.12
CA TRP A 71 -3.66 -8.49 -1.34
C TRP A 71 -3.75 -7.29 -2.27
N CYS A 72 -4.67 -6.37 -1.98
CA CYS A 72 -5.03 -5.30 -2.91
C CYS A 72 -4.74 -3.90 -2.37
N HIS A 73 -4.45 -3.75 -1.08
CA HIS A 73 -4.21 -2.45 -0.48
C HIS A 73 -3.20 -2.51 0.66
N ASN A 74 -2.39 -1.45 0.79
CA ASN A 74 -1.50 -1.23 1.93
C ASN A 74 -1.85 0.07 2.65
N ALA A 75 -1.73 0.03 3.99
CA ALA A 75 -1.73 1.20 4.85
C ALA A 75 -0.61 1.07 5.87
N THR A 76 0.06 2.16 6.21
CA THR A 76 1.17 2.14 7.18
C THR A 76 0.73 2.73 8.50
N VAL A 77 1.08 2.07 9.58
CA VAL A 77 0.80 2.53 10.95
C VAL A 77 1.57 3.84 11.19
N GLU A 78 0.83 4.91 11.46
CA GLU A 78 1.36 6.24 11.79
C GLU A 78 1.70 6.30 13.28
N ASP A 79 0.74 5.94 14.10
CA ASP A 79 0.83 5.89 15.56
C ASP A 79 -0.08 4.76 16.10
N SER A 80 -0.27 4.69 17.42
CA SER A 80 -1.08 3.65 18.08
C SER A 80 -2.55 3.61 17.64
N TRP A 81 -3.05 4.64 16.96
CA TRP A 81 -4.46 4.79 16.62
C TRP A 81 -4.73 5.02 15.13
N HIS A 82 -3.71 5.42 14.36
CA HIS A 82 -3.89 5.85 12.98
C HIS A 82 -3.01 5.08 12.01
N VAL A 83 -3.53 4.93 10.80
CA VAL A 83 -2.79 4.54 9.60
C VAL A 83 -2.82 5.67 8.60
N VAL A 84 -1.76 5.76 7.81
CA VAL A 84 -1.74 6.57 6.59
C VAL A 84 -1.80 5.66 5.39
N GLU A 85 -2.66 6.00 4.46
CA GLU A 85 -2.90 5.25 3.22
C GLU A 85 -3.00 6.18 2.01
N ALA A 86 -2.62 5.70 0.83
CA ALA A 86 -2.88 6.36 -0.43
C ALA A 86 -4.12 5.73 -1.09
N THR A 87 -5.14 6.54 -1.31
CA THR A 87 -6.42 6.18 -1.93
C THR A 87 -6.69 7.07 -3.14
N GLY A 88 -7.78 6.82 -3.87
CA GLY A 88 -8.19 7.69 -4.97
C GLY A 88 -8.38 9.17 -4.59
N GLU A 89 -8.53 9.47 -3.31
CA GLU A 89 -8.62 10.84 -2.77
C GLU A 89 -7.26 11.45 -2.44
N GLY A 90 -6.18 10.67 -2.54
CA GLY A 90 -4.82 11.04 -2.18
C GLY A 90 -4.31 10.32 -0.95
N VAL A 91 -3.23 10.86 -0.36
CA VAL A 91 -2.64 10.35 0.89
C VAL A 91 -3.35 10.99 2.08
N LEU A 92 -3.92 10.15 2.94
CA LEU A 92 -4.71 10.59 4.08
C LEU A 92 -4.49 9.68 5.31
N SER A 93 -4.78 10.21 6.50
CA SER A 93 -4.74 9.48 7.76
C SER A 93 -6.15 9.02 8.15
N ASN A 94 -6.26 7.78 8.62
CA ASN A 94 -7.49 7.15 9.10
C ASN A 94 -7.26 6.44 10.42
N GLY A 95 -8.28 6.39 11.28
CA GLY A 95 -8.22 5.57 12.49
C GLY A 95 -8.14 4.07 12.16
N ILE A 96 -7.19 3.34 12.78
CA ILE A 96 -6.97 1.89 12.57
C ILE A 96 -8.27 1.11 12.77
N PHE A 97 -9.04 1.44 13.81
CA PHE A 97 -10.30 0.77 14.13
C PHE A 97 -11.27 0.82 12.95
N ASN A 98 -11.57 2.02 12.47
CA ASN A 98 -12.49 2.22 11.35
C ASN A 98 -11.94 1.69 10.03
N PHE A 99 -10.62 1.75 9.86
CA PHE A 99 -9.94 1.20 8.69
C PHE A 99 -10.12 -0.32 8.60
N LEU A 100 -9.85 -1.06 9.67
CA LEU A 100 -9.92 -2.52 9.68
C LEU A 100 -11.35 -3.05 9.62
N LEU A 101 -12.32 -2.41 10.28
CA LEU A 101 -13.73 -2.83 10.23
C LEU A 101 -14.34 -2.77 8.82
N LYS A 102 -13.69 -2.08 7.88
CA LYS A 102 -14.12 -2.02 6.47
C LYS A 102 -13.50 -3.12 5.61
N LYS A 103 -12.64 -3.98 6.18
CA LYS A 103 -11.89 -5.01 5.44
C LYS A 103 -12.44 -6.41 5.74
N ASP A 104 -12.24 -7.32 4.79
CA ASP A 104 -12.53 -8.75 4.98
C ASP A 104 -11.30 -9.54 5.37
N TYR A 105 -10.13 -9.11 4.89
CA TYR A 105 -8.85 -9.75 5.16
C TYR A 105 -7.83 -8.67 5.51
N ALA A 106 -7.06 -8.90 6.56
CA ALA A 106 -5.96 -8.05 6.92
C ALA A 106 -4.82 -8.84 7.56
N VAL A 107 -3.60 -8.42 7.29
CA VAL A 107 -2.38 -8.85 8.00
C VAL A 107 -1.60 -7.62 8.41
N LEU A 108 -0.95 -7.66 9.56
CA LEU A 108 -0.01 -6.67 10.03
C LEU A 108 1.41 -7.19 9.86
N LEU A 109 2.22 -6.42 9.16
CA LEU A 109 3.57 -6.78 8.75
C LEU A 109 4.60 -5.90 9.45
N ARG A 110 5.61 -6.55 10.04
CA ARG A 110 6.79 -5.87 10.60
C ARG A 110 7.99 -6.07 9.68
N PRO A 111 8.73 -5.03 9.28
CA PRO A 111 9.95 -5.18 8.49
C PRO A 111 11.06 -5.82 9.34
N ARG A 112 11.72 -6.86 8.81
CA ARG A 112 12.88 -7.52 9.44
C ARG A 112 14.18 -6.75 9.22
N PHE A 113 14.22 -5.89 8.22
CA PHE A 113 15.40 -5.14 7.78
C PHE A 113 15.53 -3.75 8.45
N ALA A 114 14.54 -3.33 9.23
CA ALA A 114 14.51 -2.01 9.86
C ALA A 114 14.51 -2.12 11.40
N THR A 115 15.24 -1.21 12.05
CA THR A 115 15.17 -1.05 13.51
C THR A 115 13.87 -0.34 13.91
N VAL A 116 13.56 -0.31 15.21
CA VAL A 116 12.38 0.41 15.75
C VAL A 116 12.47 1.91 15.42
N GLU A 117 13.66 2.49 15.52
CA GLU A 117 13.90 3.90 15.21
C GLU A 117 13.70 4.18 13.71
N GLN A 118 14.15 3.27 12.84
CA GLN A 118 13.93 3.37 11.40
C GLN A 118 12.45 3.20 11.05
N MET A 119 11.73 2.31 11.73
CA MET A 119 10.27 2.18 11.57
C MET A 119 9.56 3.47 11.96
N ALA A 120 9.92 4.07 13.10
CA ALA A 120 9.37 5.36 13.55
C ALA A 120 9.69 6.50 12.56
N ALA A 121 10.90 6.53 12.02
CA ALA A 121 11.29 7.51 11.00
C ALA A 121 10.51 7.30 9.68
N ALA A 122 10.24 6.05 9.29
CA ALA A 122 9.39 5.74 8.13
C ALA A 122 7.94 6.20 8.35
N ALA A 123 7.39 6.00 9.56
CA ALA A 123 6.07 6.51 9.93
C ALA A 123 6.00 8.05 9.86
N ALA A 124 7.04 8.74 10.37
CA ALA A 124 7.13 10.20 10.26
C ALA A 124 7.20 10.67 8.81
N PHE A 125 8.02 10.01 7.97
CA PHE A 125 8.07 10.30 6.54
C PHE A 125 6.70 10.19 5.89
N ILE A 126 5.94 9.12 6.18
CA ILE A 126 4.61 8.88 5.59
C ILE A 126 3.61 9.94 6.04
N LYS A 127 3.65 10.32 7.32
CA LYS A 127 2.84 11.41 7.87
C LYS A 127 3.07 12.72 7.11
N ASP A 128 4.31 13.01 6.76
CA ASP A 128 4.69 14.20 5.98
C ASP A 128 4.18 14.15 4.53
N GLN A 129 3.71 13.00 4.03
CA GLN A 129 3.10 12.89 2.71
C GLN A 129 1.58 13.12 2.71
N ILE A 130 0.94 13.32 3.85
CA ILE A 130 -0.49 13.60 3.92
C ILE A 130 -0.82 14.83 3.08
N GLY A 131 -1.81 14.71 2.18
CA GLY A 131 -2.16 15.74 1.20
C GLY A 131 -1.50 15.56 -0.18
N ALA A 132 -0.57 14.63 -0.35
CA ALA A 132 -0.10 14.20 -1.66
C ALA A 132 -1.23 13.54 -2.46
N GLY A 133 -1.13 13.57 -3.79
CA GLY A 133 -2.14 12.97 -4.66
C GLY A 133 -1.99 11.46 -4.83
N TYR A 134 -3.00 10.84 -5.47
CA TYR A 134 -2.92 9.43 -5.86
C TYR A 134 -2.26 9.25 -7.22
N ASP A 135 -1.40 8.24 -7.34
CA ASP A 135 -0.73 7.88 -8.59
C ASP A 135 -1.54 6.84 -9.37
N TYR A 136 -2.43 7.30 -10.22
CA TYR A 136 -3.24 6.43 -11.09
C TYR A 136 -2.44 5.80 -12.24
N ASN A 137 -1.23 6.30 -12.50
CA ASN A 137 -0.41 5.79 -13.59
C ASN A 137 0.41 4.58 -13.17
N PHE A 138 0.48 4.29 -11.85
CA PHE A 138 1.34 3.25 -11.28
C PHE A 138 2.77 3.36 -11.84
N LEU A 139 3.31 4.59 -11.80
CA LEU A 139 4.61 4.94 -12.35
C LEU A 139 5.74 4.17 -11.67
N ASP A 140 6.88 4.14 -12.35
CA ASP A 140 8.10 3.52 -11.88
C ASP A 140 8.47 4.03 -10.47
N VAL A 141 8.76 3.12 -9.57
CA VAL A 141 9.20 3.47 -8.21
C VAL A 141 10.53 4.25 -8.23
N VAL A 142 11.35 4.09 -9.26
CA VAL A 142 12.61 4.83 -9.43
C VAL A 142 12.36 6.32 -9.67
N GLU A 143 11.35 6.68 -10.47
CA GLU A 143 10.97 8.08 -10.71
C GLU A 143 10.49 8.77 -9.43
N THR A 144 9.92 8.00 -8.49
CA THR A 144 9.45 8.52 -7.21
C THR A 144 10.56 9.09 -6.35
N GLU A 145 11.74 8.50 -6.35
CA GLU A 145 12.88 9.02 -5.56
C GLU A 145 13.28 10.42 -6.03
N GLN A 146 13.25 10.66 -7.33
CA GLN A 146 13.53 11.98 -7.90
C GLN A 146 12.40 12.96 -7.57
N GLU A 147 11.15 12.55 -7.70
CA GLU A 147 9.97 13.35 -7.37
C GLU A 147 9.98 13.81 -5.91
N ILE A 148 10.28 12.91 -4.97
CA ILE A 148 10.36 13.22 -3.54
C ILE A 148 11.44 14.27 -3.25
N LYS A 149 12.57 14.23 -3.96
CA LYS A 149 13.67 15.18 -3.77
C LYS A 149 13.41 16.57 -4.36
N THR A 150 12.60 16.67 -5.40
CA THR A 150 12.47 17.87 -6.21
C THR A 150 11.11 18.58 -6.10
N SER A 151 10.08 17.89 -5.64
CA SER A 151 8.71 18.43 -5.58
C SER A 151 8.23 18.70 -4.16
N VAL A 152 7.28 19.63 -4.03
CA VAL A 152 6.53 19.83 -2.77
C VAL A 152 5.48 18.73 -2.61
N VAL A 153 5.03 18.49 -1.36
CA VAL A 153 4.14 17.36 -1.03
C VAL A 153 2.89 17.30 -1.91
N LYS A 154 2.23 18.42 -2.15
CA LYS A 154 1.00 18.51 -2.96
C LYS A 154 1.17 18.05 -4.41
N ASP A 155 2.39 18.08 -4.93
CA ASP A 155 2.70 17.70 -6.31
C ASP A 155 3.14 16.24 -6.40
N ARG A 156 3.43 15.59 -5.27
CA ARG A 156 3.81 14.17 -5.20
C ARG A 156 2.60 13.27 -5.41
N ARG A 157 2.86 12.06 -5.89
CA ARG A 157 1.83 11.04 -6.17
C ARG A 157 2.27 9.69 -5.66
N PHE A 158 1.37 9.03 -4.92
CA PHE A 158 1.60 7.70 -4.39
C PHE A 158 0.41 6.79 -4.68
N TYR A 159 0.66 5.53 -4.97
CA TYR A 159 -0.31 4.46 -4.80
C TYR A 159 -0.02 3.70 -3.52
N CYS A 160 -0.97 2.87 -3.06
CA CYS A 160 -0.98 2.34 -1.70
C CYS A 160 0.31 1.59 -1.30
N SER A 161 0.89 0.79 -2.19
CA SER A 161 2.13 0.05 -1.90
C SER A 161 3.41 0.83 -2.22
N LYS A 162 3.34 1.87 -3.07
CA LYS A 162 4.47 2.77 -3.33
C LYS A 162 4.80 3.64 -2.11
N LEU A 163 3.79 4.02 -1.32
CA LEU A 163 3.97 4.90 -0.16
C LEU A 163 4.89 4.30 0.92
N PRO A 164 4.63 3.09 1.48
CA PRO A 164 5.55 2.46 2.43
C PRO A 164 6.89 2.09 1.79
N TRP A 165 6.92 1.75 0.49
CA TRP A 165 8.17 1.53 -0.23
C TRP A 165 9.05 2.79 -0.21
N ALA A 166 8.49 3.95 -0.56
CA ALA A 166 9.21 5.23 -0.58
C ALA A 166 9.73 5.62 0.81
N ALA A 167 8.93 5.38 1.86
CA ALA A 167 9.31 5.66 3.23
C ALA A 167 10.56 4.87 3.65
N TYR A 168 10.53 3.57 3.46
CA TYR A 168 11.66 2.74 3.83
C TYR A 168 12.90 2.99 2.97
N ARG A 169 12.74 3.26 1.68
CA ARG A 169 13.86 3.68 0.81
C ARG A 169 14.48 4.99 1.29
N SER A 170 13.66 5.94 1.73
CA SER A 170 14.15 7.23 2.25
C SER A 170 14.95 7.06 3.55
N VAL A 171 14.53 6.16 4.44
CA VAL A 171 15.10 6.00 5.79
C VAL A 171 16.27 5.02 5.81
N CYS A 172 16.14 3.88 5.14
CA CYS A 172 17.12 2.80 5.19
C CYS A 172 18.09 2.82 3.99
N GLY A 173 17.85 3.70 3.01
CA GLY A 173 18.71 3.86 1.83
C GLY A 173 18.30 3.01 0.62
N PRO A 174 19.01 3.17 -0.52
CA PRO A 174 18.64 2.54 -1.78
C PRO A 174 18.89 1.04 -1.84
N ASP A 175 19.69 0.49 -0.93
CA ASP A 175 20.11 -0.92 -0.97
C ASP A 175 19.13 -1.85 -0.23
N ILE A 176 17.97 -1.35 0.21
CA ILE A 176 16.97 -2.21 0.81
C ILE A 176 16.50 -3.23 -0.24
N PRO A 177 16.51 -4.53 0.10
CA PRO A 177 16.11 -5.58 -0.83
C PRO A 177 14.57 -5.62 -0.96
N PHE A 178 13.95 -4.53 -1.42
CA PHE A 178 12.52 -4.55 -1.74
C PHE A 178 12.28 -5.37 -2.99
N THR A 179 11.34 -6.28 -2.90
CA THR A 179 10.89 -7.05 -4.06
C THR A 179 10.04 -6.14 -4.93
N THR A 180 10.65 -5.53 -5.93
CA THR A 180 9.93 -4.90 -7.02
C THR A 180 9.71 -5.90 -8.14
N ARG A 181 8.67 -5.72 -8.92
CA ARG A 181 8.40 -6.49 -10.13
C ARG A 181 8.42 -5.60 -11.35
N GLU A 182 8.89 -6.12 -12.46
CA GLU A 182 8.74 -5.44 -13.73
C GLU A 182 7.34 -5.71 -14.29
N THR A 183 6.56 -4.64 -14.46
CA THR A 183 5.22 -4.70 -15.06
C THR A 183 5.19 -3.74 -16.23
N LEU A 184 5.04 -4.26 -17.44
CA LEU A 184 5.04 -3.45 -18.68
C LEU A 184 6.26 -2.53 -18.83
N GLY A 185 7.44 -3.01 -18.45
CA GLY A 185 8.70 -2.28 -18.59
C GLY A 185 8.96 -1.23 -17.50
N VAL A 186 8.17 -1.21 -16.41
CA VAL A 186 8.38 -0.34 -15.26
C VAL A 186 8.53 -1.15 -13.97
N GLN A 187 9.37 -0.68 -13.07
CA GLN A 187 9.54 -1.28 -11.75
C GLN A 187 8.39 -0.84 -10.85
N THR A 188 7.60 -1.79 -10.38
CA THR A 188 6.45 -1.54 -9.50
C THR A 188 6.52 -2.41 -8.25
N VAL A 189 5.83 -2.00 -7.20
CA VAL A 189 5.60 -2.80 -6.00
C VAL A 189 4.10 -2.91 -5.76
N VAL A 190 3.61 -4.11 -5.44
CA VAL A 190 2.18 -4.32 -5.19
C VAL A 190 1.96 -4.87 -3.77
N PRO A 191 0.75 -4.76 -3.21
CA PRO A 191 0.48 -5.18 -1.83
C PRO A 191 0.87 -6.63 -1.52
N SER A 192 0.67 -7.54 -2.47
CA SER A 192 1.04 -8.95 -2.31
C SER A 192 2.56 -9.18 -2.21
N ASP A 193 3.39 -8.25 -2.69
CA ASP A 193 4.85 -8.39 -2.59
C ASP A 193 5.31 -8.28 -1.14
N TYR A 194 4.64 -7.47 -0.32
CA TYR A 194 4.92 -7.34 1.11
C TYR A 194 4.65 -8.65 1.87
N VAL A 195 3.52 -9.28 1.62
CA VAL A 195 3.14 -10.53 2.31
C VAL A 195 3.97 -11.72 1.85
N ASN A 196 4.29 -11.77 0.55
CA ASN A 196 5.04 -12.88 -0.03
C ASN A 196 6.54 -12.83 0.27
N ALA A 197 7.09 -11.67 0.59
CA ALA A 197 8.51 -11.49 0.91
C ALA A 197 8.81 -11.84 2.38
N THR A 198 8.58 -13.09 2.79
CA THR A 198 8.70 -13.57 4.18
C THR A 198 10.09 -13.40 4.81
N LYS A 199 11.14 -13.29 3.98
CA LYS A 199 12.50 -12.95 4.43
C LYS A 199 12.65 -11.50 4.86
N LEU A 200 11.82 -10.61 4.31
CA LEU A 200 11.86 -9.17 4.57
C LEU A 200 10.79 -8.72 5.55
N TRP A 201 9.65 -9.40 5.55
CA TRP A 201 8.50 -9.04 6.36
C TRP A 201 8.05 -10.19 7.24
N GLU A 202 7.77 -9.89 8.48
CA GLU A 202 7.19 -10.81 9.44
C GLU A 202 5.70 -10.50 9.59
N VAL A 203 4.86 -11.51 9.48
CA VAL A 203 3.44 -11.39 9.85
C VAL A 203 3.34 -11.45 11.36
N VAL A 204 2.99 -10.34 12.01
CA VAL A 204 2.83 -10.25 13.48
C VAL A 204 1.38 -10.45 13.91
N TRP A 205 0.44 -10.20 13.01
CA TRP A 205 -0.98 -10.47 13.22
C TRP A 205 -1.68 -10.74 11.87
N ALA A 206 -2.74 -11.53 11.92
CA ALA A 206 -3.61 -11.80 10.78
C ALA A 206 -5.04 -12.02 11.25
N SER A 207 -6.03 -11.46 10.54
CA SER A 207 -7.44 -11.76 10.77
C SER A 207 -7.74 -13.23 10.51
N SER A 208 -8.78 -13.76 11.12
CA SER A 208 -9.16 -15.19 11.07
C SER A 208 -9.27 -15.71 9.63
N LEU A 209 -9.88 -14.94 8.74
CA LEU A 209 -9.98 -15.30 7.33
C LEU A 209 -8.65 -15.18 6.56
N ALA A 210 -7.72 -14.38 7.04
CA ALA A 210 -6.41 -14.19 6.41
C ALA A 210 -5.41 -15.30 6.76
N LYS A 211 -5.47 -15.85 7.97
CA LYS A 211 -4.54 -16.89 8.46
C LYS A 211 -4.32 -18.06 7.49
N PRO A 212 -5.35 -18.68 6.88
CA PRO A 212 -5.15 -19.79 5.94
C PRO A 212 -4.47 -19.41 4.62
N LEU A 213 -4.38 -18.11 4.31
CA LEU A 213 -3.86 -17.59 3.04
C LEU A 213 -2.40 -17.15 3.13
N LEU A 214 -1.81 -17.25 4.32
CA LEU A 214 -0.41 -16.87 4.53
C LEU A 214 0.55 -17.87 3.85
N PRO A 215 1.69 -17.40 3.36
CA PRO A 215 2.74 -18.28 2.88
C PRO A 215 3.11 -19.31 3.96
N LYS A 216 3.23 -20.57 3.57
CA LYS A 216 3.77 -21.60 4.48
C LYS A 216 5.25 -21.31 4.70
N THR A 217 5.63 -21.10 5.94
CA THR A 217 7.03 -20.93 6.39
C THR A 217 7.79 -22.23 6.33
#